data_0fb8b007782bd78171103edfea9ce8ea
#
_entry.id   0fb8b007782bd78171103edfea9ce8ea
#
_cell.length_a   1.000
_cell.length_b   1.000
_cell.length_c   1.000
_cell.angle_alpha   90.00
_cell.angle_beta   90.00
_cell.angle_gamma   90.00
#
_symmetry.space_group_name_H-M   'P 1'
#
loop_
_entity.id
_entity.type
_entity.pdbx_description
1 polymer ?
#
loop_
_entity_poly.entity_id
_entity_poly.type
_entity_poly.pdbx_seq_one_letter_code
_entity_poly.pdbx_strand_id
1 'polypeptide(L)'
;KPGRFSFNVKGGRCETCEGSGVRTIEMSFLPDVYVECESCQGKRFNRETLEIRFKGKSISDILNMTVDEAVEFFEMIPKIYRKVKTIQDVGLGYITLGQQSTTLSGGEAQRIKLAGELSKKDTGNTFYILDEPTTGLHFEDIRILMDVINKLVDKGNTVLIIEHNLDVIKLADYIIDIGLEGGKG
;
A
#
# COMPACT_ATOMS: atom_id res chain seq x y z
N LYS A 1 -7.23 -25.66 1.45
CA LYS A 1 -5.86 -25.35 1.02
C LYS A 1 -5.69 -23.82 1.00
N PRO A 2 -4.58 -23.23 1.48
CA PRO A 2 -4.39 -21.78 1.53
C PRO A 2 -4.52 -21.09 0.16
N GLY A 3 -4.07 -21.75 -0.92
CA GLY A 3 -4.15 -21.21 -2.28
C GLY A 3 -5.57 -20.90 -2.77
N ARG A 4 -6.62 -21.46 -2.14
CA ARG A 4 -8.02 -21.14 -2.47
C ARG A 4 -8.36 -19.66 -2.23
N PHE A 5 -7.70 -19.02 -1.29
CA PHE A 5 -7.89 -17.61 -0.93
C PHE A 5 -6.99 -16.65 -1.70
N SER A 6 -6.23 -17.16 -2.68
CA SER A 6 -5.43 -16.32 -3.59
C SER A 6 -6.24 -16.04 -4.85
N PHE A 7 -6.36 -14.77 -5.22
CA PHE A 7 -6.95 -14.40 -6.51
C PHE A 7 -5.98 -14.59 -7.70
N ASN A 8 -4.71 -14.93 -7.44
CA ASN A 8 -3.74 -15.26 -8.48
C ASN A 8 -3.72 -16.74 -8.87
N VAL A 9 -4.44 -17.61 -8.14
CA VAL A 9 -4.41 -19.07 -8.33
C VAL A 9 -5.81 -19.57 -8.64
N LYS A 10 -5.93 -20.46 -9.64
CA LYS A 10 -7.19 -21.13 -9.99
C LYS A 10 -7.73 -21.98 -8.85
N GLY A 11 -9.05 -22.14 -8.81
CA GLY A 11 -9.75 -23.06 -7.88
C GLY A 11 -10.43 -22.40 -6.70
N GLY A 12 -10.22 -21.11 -6.44
CA GLY A 12 -10.93 -20.35 -5.41
C GLY A 12 -11.38 -18.98 -5.89
N ARG A 13 -10.69 -18.42 -6.85
CA ARG A 13 -11.04 -17.14 -7.49
C ARG A 13 -12.25 -17.30 -8.42
N CYS A 14 -12.89 -16.19 -8.74
CA CYS A 14 -13.84 -16.13 -9.84
C CYS A 14 -13.09 -16.31 -11.17
N GLU A 15 -13.42 -17.34 -11.93
CA GLU A 15 -12.73 -17.61 -13.20
C GLU A 15 -13.17 -16.67 -14.33
N THR A 16 -14.36 -16.03 -14.22
CA THR A 16 -14.85 -15.07 -15.22
C THR A 16 -14.04 -13.79 -15.25
N CYS A 17 -13.66 -13.25 -14.08
CA CYS A 17 -12.84 -12.04 -13.95
C CYS A 17 -11.42 -12.35 -13.46
N GLU A 18 -11.06 -13.62 -13.37
CA GLU A 18 -9.76 -14.07 -12.89
C GLU A 18 -9.33 -13.52 -11.52
N GLY A 19 -10.32 -13.18 -10.67
CA GLY A 19 -10.10 -12.61 -9.34
C GLY A 19 -9.95 -11.10 -9.31
N SER A 20 -10.07 -10.40 -10.43
CA SER A 20 -10.01 -8.92 -10.44
C SER A 20 -11.24 -8.26 -9.81
N GLY A 21 -12.40 -8.95 -9.84
CA GLY A 21 -13.69 -8.40 -9.41
C GLY A 21 -14.37 -7.52 -10.46
N VAL A 22 -13.63 -7.09 -11.47
CA VAL A 22 -14.12 -6.24 -12.57
C VAL A 22 -13.77 -6.85 -13.92
N ARG A 23 -14.47 -6.41 -14.96
CA ARG A 23 -14.13 -6.69 -16.36
C ARG A 23 -13.75 -5.38 -17.03
N THR A 24 -12.65 -5.41 -17.76
CA THR A 24 -12.21 -4.26 -18.56
C THR A 24 -12.91 -4.29 -19.91
N ILE A 25 -13.53 -3.18 -20.29
CA ILE A 25 -14.04 -2.94 -21.63
C ILE A 25 -13.06 -2.00 -22.31
N GLU A 26 -12.26 -2.56 -23.20
CA GLU A 26 -11.31 -1.79 -23.98
C GLU A 26 -12.03 -0.89 -25.00
N MET A 27 -11.66 0.38 -25.03
CA MET A 27 -12.23 1.36 -25.95
C MET A 27 -11.13 1.92 -26.85
N SER A 28 -11.34 1.90 -28.17
CA SER A 28 -10.32 2.27 -29.16
C SER A 28 -9.84 3.72 -29.07
N PHE A 29 -10.63 4.65 -28.55
CA PHE A 29 -10.33 6.09 -28.50
C PHE A 29 -10.60 6.76 -27.15
N LEU A 30 -11.07 6.00 -26.17
CA LEU A 30 -11.40 6.47 -24.81
C LEU A 30 -10.67 5.62 -23.78
N PRO A 31 -10.50 6.11 -22.54
CA PRO A 31 -9.97 5.28 -21.45
C PRO A 31 -10.82 4.02 -21.27
N ASP A 32 -10.15 2.92 -20.93
CA ASP A 32 -10.83 1.67 -20.62
C ASP A 32 -11.87 1.84 -19.52
N VAL A 33 -13.01 1.18 -19.68
CA VAL A 33 -14.10 1.19 -18.69
C VAL A 33 -14.05 -0.10 -17.88
N TYR A 34 -14.07 0.05 -16.57
CA TYR A 34 -14.10 -1.07 -15.62
C TYR A 34 -15.53 -1.26 -15.14
N VAL A 35 -16.12 -2.42 -15.43
CA VAL A 35 -17.46 -2.79 -14.97
C VAL A 35 -17.36 -3.93 -13.98
N GLU A 36 -18.25 -3.95 -13.00
CA GLU A 36 -18.32 -5.02 -12.02
C GLU A 36 -18.56 -6.38 -12.70
N CYS A 37 -17.87 -7.42 -12.26
CA CYS A 37 -18.04 -8.75 -12.80
C CYS A 37 -19.40 -9.32 -12.41
N GLU A 38 -20.26 -9.59 -13.39
CA GLU A 38 -21.61 -10.12 -13.18
C GLU A 38 -21.62 -11.46 -12.44
N SER A 39 -20.62 -12.33 -12.69
CA SER A 39 -20.58 -13.67 -12.10
C SER A 39 -20.27 -13.66 -10.60
N CYS A 40 -19.40 -12.77 -10.13
CA CYS A 40 -19.01 -12.70 -8.71
C CYS A 40 -19.49 -11.43 -8.02
N GLN A 41 -20.09 -10.49 -8.74
CA GLN A 41 -20.56 -9.22 -8.21
C GLN A 41 -19.47 -8.52 -7.37
N GLY A 42 -18.31 -8.28 -7.99
CA GLY A 42 -17.17 -7.65 -7.36
C GLY A 42 -16.43 -8.48 -6.29
N LYS A 43 -16.98 -9.63 -5.88
CA LYS A 43 -16.47 -10.42 -4.72
C LYS A 43 -15.17 -11.17 -4.98
N ARG A 44 -14.70 -11.25 -6.23
CA ARG A 44 -13.40 -11.83 -6.66
C ARG A 44 -13.25 -13.34 -6.53
N PHE A 45 -14.07 -14.01 -5.71
CA PHE A 45 -13.98 -15.44 -5.39
C PHE A 45 -15.24 -16.18 -5.81
N ASN A 46 -15.12 -17.51 -5.98
CA ASN A 46 -16.25 -18.36 -6.24
C ASN A 46 -17.10 -18.55 -4.97
N ARG A 47 -18.33 -19.03 -5.16
CA ARG A 47 -19.31 -19.21 -4.09
C ARG A 47 -18.79 -20.07 -2.94
N GLU A 48 -18.16 -21.21 -3.26
CA GLU A 48 -17.63 -22.13 -2.25
C GLU A 48 -16.56 -21.49 -1.35
N THR A 49 -15.71 -20.62 -1.91
CA THR A 49 -14.70 -19.88 -1.15
C THR A 49 -15.35 -18.80 -0.27
N LEU A 50 -16.41 -18.17 -0.77
CA LEU A 50 -17.15 -17.13 -0.04
C LEU A 50 -17.99 -17.69 1.12
N GLU A 51 -18.31 -18.99 1.12
CA GLU A 51 -19.01 -19.65 2.24
C GLU A 51 -18.12 -19.82 3.48
N ILE A 52 -16.79 -19.82 3.29
CA ILE A 52 -15.84 -19.95 4.41
C ILE A 52 -15.75 -18.63 5.18
N ARG A 53 -15.99 -18.69 6.48
CA ARG A 53 -16.03 -17.53 7.37
C ARG A 53 -14.97 -17.58 8.45
N PHE A 54 -14.39 -16.42 8.72
CA PHE A 54 -13.54 -16.17 9.88
C PHE A 54 -14.12 -15.00 10.68
N LYS A 55 -14.45 -15.22 11.95
CA LYS A 55 -15.18 -14.23 12.79
C LYS A 55 -16.42 -13.67 12.05
N GLY A 56 -17.17 -14.53 11.35
CA GLY A 56 -18.38 -14.14 10.62
C GLY A 56 -18.14 -13.46 9.26
N LYS A 57 -16.91 -13.17 8.87
CA LYS A 57 -16.55 -12.49 7.62
C LYS A 57 -16.01 -13.45 6.59
N SER A 58 -16.42 -13.32 5.32
CA SER A 58 -15.82 -14.01 4.18
C SER A 58 -14.53 -13.30 3.75
N ILE A 59 -13.77 -13.94 2.86
CA ILE A 59 -12.56 -13.31 2.28
C ILE A 59 -12.91 -12.01 1.52
N SER A 60 -14.07 -11.94 0.88
CA SER A 60 -14.52 -10.71 0.22
C SER A 60 -14.83 -9.61 1.22
N ASP A 61 -15.50 -9.92 2.33
CA ASP A 61 -15.76 -8.95 3.40
C ASP A 61 -14.45 -8.40 3.98
N ILE A 62 -13.44 -9.28 4.14
CA ILE A 62 -12.11 -8.89 4.65
C ILE A 62 -11.39 -7.98 3.64
N LEU A 63 -11.45 -8.28 2.35
CA LEU A 63 -10.83 -7.43 1.32
C LEU A 63 -11.49 -6.05 1.20
N ASN A 64 -12.75 -5.94 1.54
CA ASN A 64 -13.49 -4.68 1.55
C ASN A 64 -13.31 -3.87 2.85
N MET A 65 -12.68 -4.44 3.87
CA MET A 65 -12.32 -3.68 5.08
C MET A 65 -11.27 -2.62 4.74
N THR A 66 -11.41 -1.46 5.36
CA THR A 66 -10.31 -0.49 5.44
C THR A 66 -9.17 -1.06 6.26
N VAL A 67 -7.99 -0.49 6.11
CA VAL A 67 -6.83 -0.88 6.93
C VAL A 67 -7.11 -0.62 8.41
N ASP A 68 -7.81 0.47 8.76
CA ASP A 68 -8.21 0.78 10.14
C ASP A 68 -9.10 -0.32 10.73
N GLU A 69 -10.15 -0.72 10.02
CA GLU A 69 -11.03 -1.83 10.42
C GLU A 69 -10.27 -3.16 10.52
N ALA A 70 -9.32 -3.40 9.61
CA ALA A 70 -8.51 -4.61 9.61
C ALA A 70 -7.54 -4.66 10.80
N VAL A 71 -6.99 -3.54 11.25
CA VAL A 71 -6.15 -3.46 12.45
C VAL A 71 -6.93 -3.96 13.67
N GLU A 72 -8.16 -3.48 13.87
CA GLU A 72 -9.04 -3.93 14.96
C GLU A 72 -9.44 -5.39 14.80
N PHE A 73 -9.86 -5.79 13.59
CA PHE A 73 -10.33 -7.14 13.31
C PHE A 73 -9.25 -8.21 13.56
N PHE A 74 -8.00 -7.91 13.20
CA PHE A 74 -6.85 -8.82 13.32
C PHE A 74 -5.98 -8.60 14.55
N GLU A 75 -6.41 -7.82 15.53
CA GLU A 75 -5.66 -7.52 16.75
C GLU A 75 -5.07 -8.77 17.42
N MET A 76 -5.85 -9.86 17.50
CA MET A 76 -5.46 -11.12 18.13
C MET A 76 -4.61 -12.02 17.23
N ILE A 77 -4.23 -11.57 16.04
CA ILE A 77 -3.42 -12.34 15.09
C ILE A 77 -2.12 -11.60 14.76
N PRO A 78 -1.07 -11.75 15.59
CA PRO A 78 0.12 -10.90 15.54
C PRO A 78 0.80 -10.83 14.16
N LYS A 79 0.76 -11.94 13.39
CA LYS A 79 1.39 -12.00 12.05
C LYS A 79 0.68 -11.13 11.02
N ILE A 80 -0.65 -10.99 11.12
CA ILE A 80 -1.45 -10.13 10.22
C ILE A 80 -1.46 -8.71 10.79
N TYR A 81 -1.79 -8.58 12.08
CA TYR A 81 -1.87 -7.31 12.78
C TYR A 81 -0.64 -6.43 12.51
N ARG A 82 0.58 -6.99 12.68
CA ARG A 82 1.83 -6.23 12.46
C ARG A 82 1.90 -5.63 11.06
N LYS A 83 1.46 -6.37 10.04
CA LYS A 83 1.52 -5.91 8.64
C LYS A 83 0.48 -4.82 8.35
N VAL A 84 -0.76 -5.03 8.77
CA VAL A 84 -1.83 -4.03 8.55
C VAL A 84 -1.58 -2.78 9.39
N LYS A 85 -1.07 -2.94 10.62
CA LYS A 85 -0.66 -1.82 11.48
C LYS A 85 0.44 -0.97 10.83
N THR A 86 1.43 -1.58 10.18
CA THR A 86 2.47 -0.83 9.48
C THR A 86 1.90 -0.01 8.32
N ILE A 87 0.86 -0.51 7.62
CA ILE A 87 0.18 0.27 6.57
C ILE A 87 -0.61 1.43 7.18
N GLN A 88 -1.26 1.23 8.32
CA GLN A 88 -1.93 2.29 9.07
C GLN A 88 -0.94 3.37 9.50
N ASP A 89 0.22 2.96 10.03
CA ASP A 89 1.25 3.86 10.56
C ASP A 89 1.89 4.77 9.49
N VAL A 90 1.78 4.40 8.20
CA VAL A 90 2.17 5.28 7.07
C VAL A 90 1.01 6.16 6.58
N GLY A 91 -0.07 6.29 7.34
CA GLY A 91 -1.21 7.15 7.02
C GLY A 91 -2.17 6.58 5.97
N LEU A 92 -2.17 5.27 5.76
CA LEU A 92 -3.03 4.60 4.79
C LEU A 92 -4.17 3.81 5.45
N GLY A 93 -4.68 4.28 6.58
CA GLY A 93 -5.77 3.65 7.31
C GLY A 93 -7.08 3.56 6.53
N TYR A 94 -7.30 4.51 5.64
CA TYR A 94 -8.54 4.65 4.85
C TYR A 94 -8.63 3.74 3.62
N ILE A 95 -7.50 3.22 3.10
CA ILE A 95 -7.52 2.34 1.92
C ILE A 95 -8.09 0.97 2.28
N THR A 96 -8.72 0.29 1.32
CA THR A 96 -9.21 -1.07 1.54
C THR A 96 -8.13 -2.11 1.28
N LEU A 97 -8.16 -3.24 2.02
CA LEU A 97 -7.19 -4.32 1.84
C LEU A 97 -7.20 -4.92 0.42
N GLY A 98 -8.35 -4.86 -0.24
CA GLY A 98 -8.54 -5.36 -1.60
C GLY A 98 -8.38 -4.30 -2.68
N GLN A 99 -7.93 -3.10 -2.36
CA GLN A 99 -7.77 -2.02 -3.35
C GLN A 99 -6.79 -2.44 -4.46
N GLN A 100 -7.17 -2.17 -5.70
CA GLN A 100 -6.30 -2.47 -6.84
C GLN A 100 -5.13 -1.48 -6.89
N SER A 101 -3.94 -1.98 -7.21
CA SER A 101 -2.73 -1.15 -7.31
C SER A 101 -2.85 -0.02 -8.34
N THR A 102 -3.64 -0.23 -9.39
CA THR A 102 -3.91 0.76 -10.44
C THR A 102 -4.76 1.93 -9.99
N THR A 103 -5.47 1.81 -8.86
CA THR A 103 -6.30 2.87 -8.27
C THR A 103 -5.59 3.67 -7.20
N LEU A 104 -4.37 3.28 -6.84
CA LEU A 104 -3.54 4.00 -5.89
C LEU A 104 -2.88 5.21 -6.55
N SER A 105 -2.86 6.32 -5.84
CA SER A 105 -2.03 7.47 -6.23
C SER A 105 -0.54 7.12 -6.11
N GLY A 106 0.32 7.89 -6.77
CA GLY A 106 1.77 7.70 -6.68
C GLY A 106 2.28 7.73 -5.24
N GLY A 107 1.80 8.68 -4.44
CA GLY A 107 2.15 8.79 -3.02
C GLY A 107 1.66 7.62 -2.16
N GLU A 108 0.45 7.12 -2.39
CA GLU A 108 -0.06 5.93 -1.71
C GLU A 108 0.77 4.69 -2.04
N ALA A 109 1.08 4.48 -3.32
CA ALA A 109 1.92 3.36 -3.76
C ALA A 109 3.32 3.42 -3.12
N GLN A 110 3.90 4.62 -3.00
CA GLN A 110 5.20 4.83 -2.35
C GLN A 110 5.13 4.54 -0.85
N ARG A 111 4.10 5.02 -0.15
CA ARG A 111 3.89 4.74 1.29
C ARG A 111 3.68 3.25 1.56
N ILE A 112 2.99 2.52 0.67
CA ILE A 112 2.87 1.05 0.77
C ILE A 112 4.23 0.36 0.67
N LYS A 113 5.11 0.82 -0.24
CA LYS A 113 6.48 0.30 -0.34
C LYS A 113 7.25 0.55 0.95
N LEU A 114 7.17 1.76 1.52
CA LEU A 114 7.79 2.10 2.80
C LEU A 114 7.25 1.23 3.95
N ALA A 115 5.92 1.02 4.02
CA ALA A 115 5.32 0.11 4.99
C ALA A 115 5.88 -1.31 4.86
N GLY A 116 6.08 -1.77 3.61
CA GLY A 116 6.74 -3.05 3.34
C GLY A 116 8.15 -3.14 3.93
N GLU A 117 8.96 -2.09 3.78
CA GLU A 117 10.30 -2.02 4.36
C GLU A 117 10.26 -1.98 5.90
N LEU A 118 9.39 -1.13 6.48
CA LEU A 118 9.21 -1.06 7.93
C LEU A 118 8.77 -2.38 8.57
N SER A 119 8.03 -3.21 7.83
CA SER A 119 7.56 -4.52 8.32
C SER A 119 8.64 -5.59 8.34
N LYS A 120 9.77 -5.39 7.64
CA LYS A 120 10.90 -6.31 7.62
C LYS A 120 11.65 -6.29 8.95
N LYS A 121 12.35 -7.38 9.23
CA LYS A 121 13.28 -7.42 10.36
C LYS A 121 14.47 -6.53 10.00
N ASP A 122 14.59 -5.43 10.70
CA ASP A 122 15.60 -4.43 10.45
C ASP A 122 16.98 -4.90 10.91
N THR A 123 18.00 -4.63 10.10
CA THR A 123 19.41 -4.91 10.44
C THR A 123 20.17 -3.66 10.88
N GLY A 124 19.54 -2.47 10.75
CA GLY A 124 20.15 -1.18 11.08
C GLY A 124 21.30 -0.75 10.14
N ASN A 125 21.45 -1.39 8.98
CA ASN A 125 22.54 -1.13 8.04
C ASN A 125 22.03 -0.95 6.59
N THR A 126 20.81 -0.46 6.42
CA THR A 126 20.22 -0.26 5.09
C THR A 126 20.38 1.20 4.67
N PHE A 127 20.74 1.42 3.41
CA PHE A 127 20.77 2.72 2.78
C PHE A 127 19.55 2.85 1.87
N TYR A 128 18.65 3.80 2.18
CA TYR A 128 17.46 4.11 1.41
C TYR A 128 17.68 5.36 0.58
N ILE A 129 17.29 5.32 -0.68
CA ILE A 129 17.26 6.49 -1.57
C ILE A 129 15.81 6.73 -1.95
N LEU A 130 15.30 7.90 -1.63
CA LEU A 130 13.95 8.34 -1.93
C LEU A 130 14.00 9.53 -2.87
N ASP A 131 13.38 9.39 -4.02
CA ASP A 131 13.33 10.42 -5.05
C ASP A 131 11.94 11.09 -5.02
N GLU A 132 11.90 12.39 -4.67
CA GLU A 132 10.70 13.21 -4.53
C GLU A 132 9.53 12.51 -3.80
N PRO A 133 9.76 11.96 -2.59
CA PRO A 133 8.75 11.15 -1.90
C PRO A 133 7.50 11.93 -1.49
N THR A 134 7.52 13.25 -1.56
CA THR A 134 6.37 14.10 -1.19
C THR A 134 5.53 14.55 -2.36
N THR A 135 5.90 14.17 -3.59
CA THR A 135 5.15 14.57 -4.80
C THR A 135 3.68 14.14 -4.72
N GLY A 136 2.78 15.12 -4.87
CA GLY A 136 1.34 14.90 -4.83
C GLY A 136 0.76 14.62 -3.44
N LEU A 137 1.53 14.81 -2.37
CA LEU A 137 1.06 14.66 -1.00
C LEU A 137 0.54 15.98 -0.41
N HIS A 138 -0.49 15.86 0.44
CA HIS A 138 -0.96 16.96 1.26
C HIS A 138 -0.01 17.19 2.44
N PHE A 139 -0.02 18.39 3.03
CA PHE A 139 0.86 18.75 4.14
C PHE A 139 0.84 17.73 5.30
N GLU A 140 -0.34 17.27 5.70
CA GLU A 140 -0.48 16.30 6.79
C GLU A 140 0.09 14.92 6.40
N ASP A 141 -0.04 14.51 5.14
CA ASP A 141 0.56 13.29 4.63
C ASP A 141 2.10 13.35 4.64
N ILE A 142 2.66 14.54 4.33
CA ILE A 142 4.11 14.78 4.40
C ILE A 142 4.61 14.60 5.83
N ARG A 143 3.89 15.12 6.82
CA ARG A 143 4.23 14.97 8.24
C ARG A 143 4.28 13.48 8.63
N ILE A 144 3.23 12.72 8.28
CA ILE A 144 3.16 11.28 8.54
C ILE A 144 4.30 10.54 7.85
N LEU A 145 4.61 10.88 6.60
CA LEU A 145 5.71 10.28 5.85
C LEU A 145 7.06 10.53 6.51
N MET A 146 7.30 11.77 6.97
CA MET A 146 8.55 12.12 7.66
C MET A 146 8.70 11.41 9.00
N ASP A 147 7.62 11.25 9.77
CA ASP A 147 7.61 10.45 11.00
C ASP A 147 8.00 8.99 10.72
N VAL A 148 7.55 8.43 9.60
CA VAL A 148 7.89 7.07 9.17
C VAL A 148 9.36 6.97 8.76
N ILE A 149 9.87 7.94 8.02
CA ILE A 149 11.28 8.00 7.59
C ILE A 149 12.18 8.12 8.83
N ASN A 150 11.85 8.99 9.77
CA ASN A 150 12.59 9.13 11.03
C ASN A 150 12.65 7.82 11.82
N LYS A 151 11.56 7.05 11.87
CA LYS A 151 11.56 5.71 12.47
C LYS A 151 12.53 4.73 11.78
N LEU A 152 12.77 4.86 10.47
CA LEU A 152 13.79 4.07 9.77
C LEU A 152 15.20 4.51 10.17
N VAL A 153 15.45 5.82 10.29
CA VAL A 153 16.73 6.39 10.73
C VAL A 153 17.01 5.99 12.18
N ASP A 154 16.04 6.11 13.08
CA ASP A 154 16.16 5.74 14.49
C ASP A 154 16.57 4.27 14.72
N LYS A 155 16.25 3.42 13.75
CA LYS A 155 16.67 2.01 13.75
C LYS A 155 18.11 1.79 13.25
N GLY A 156 18.86 2.86 12.98
CA GLY A 156 20.26 2.84 12.55
C GLY A 156 20.46 2.84 11.03
N ASN A 157 19.40 3.02 10.24
CA ASN A 157 19.52 3.10 8.78
C ASN A 157 19.92 4.51 8.33
N THR A 158 20.41 4.61 7.09
CA THR A 158 20.70 5.89 6.44
C THR A 158 19.65 6.14 5.35
N VAL A 159 19.08 7.34 5.32
CA VAL A 159 18.09 7.74 4.32
C VAL A 159 18.60 8.97 3.58
N LEU A 160 18.73 8.86 2.27
CA LEU A 160 19.00 9.96 1.36
C LEU A 160 17.69 10.34 0.66
N ILE A 161 17.31 11.61 0.75
CA ILE A 161 16.09 12.13 0.13
C ILE A 161 16.48 13.19 -0.91
N ILE A 162 16.01 13.02 -2.13
CA ILE A 162 16.08 14.05 -3.17
C ILE A 162 14.77 14.80 -3.10
N GLU A 163 14.82 16.09 -2.73
CA GLU A 163 13.63 16.90 -2.48
C GLU A 163 13.85 18.38 -2.75
N HIS A 164 12.76 19.05 -3.07
CA HIS A 164 12.69 20.51 -3.19
C HIS A 164 11.67 21.13 -2.22
N ASN A 165 10.94 20.32 -1.47
CA ASN A 165 9.98 20.78 -0.46
C ASN A 165 10.74 21.26 0.78
N LEU A 166 10.61 22.55 1.08
CA LEU A 166 11.31 23.21 2.19
C LEU A 166 10.95 22.62 3.57
N ASP A 167 9.73 22.14 3.75
CA ASP A 167 9.33 21.55 5.04
C ASP A 167 10.01 20.21 5.29
N VAL A 168 10.30 19.44 4.24
CA VAL A 168 11.12 18.22 4.33
C VAL A 168 12.59 18.57 4.56
N ILE A 169 13.12 19.53 3.79
CA ILE A 169 14.53 19.95 3.88
C ILE A 169 14.87 20.42 5.29
N LYS A 170 13.97 21.16 5.94
CA LYS A 170 14.15 21.64 7.33
C LYS A 170 14.26 20.51 8.37
N LEU A 171 13.77 19.31 8.06
CA LEU A 171 13.80 18.17 8.96
C LEU A 171 15.05 17.28 8.77
N ALA A 172 15.89 17.59 7.79
CA ALA A 172 17.10 16.83 7.49
C ALA A 172 18.19 17.09 8.53
N ASP A 173 18.89 16.02 8.94
CA ASP A 173 20.10 16.13 9.80
C ASP A 173 21.28 16.72 9.04
N TYR A 174 21.34 16.49 7.72
CA TYR A 174 22.38 16.98 6.83
C TYR A 174 21.83 17.33 5.46
N ILE A 175 22.22 18.48 4.91
CA ILE A 175 21.75 18.96 3.60
C ILE A 175 22.94 19.01 2.64
N ILE A 176 22.76 18.45 1.45
CA ILE A 176 23.70 18.53 0.33
C ILE A 176 23.04 19.42 -0.74
N ASP A 177 23.57 20.62 -0.92
CA ASP A 177 23.17 21.52 -1.99
C ASP A 177 24.11 21.34 -3.18
N ILE A 178 23.53 21.04 -4.36
CA ILE A 178 24.30 20.77 -5.58
C ILE A 178 24.67 22.07 -6.31
N GLY A 179 24.18 23.22 -5.83
CA GLY A 179 24.46 24.54 -6.39
C GLY A 179 23.57 24.94 -7.56
N LEU A 180 23.74 26.18 -8.05
CA LEU A 180 22.88 26.83 -9.06
C LEU A 180 22.88 26.12 -10.41
N GLU A 181 23.90 25.35 -10.75
CA GLU A 181 24.06 24.68 -12.05
C GLU A 181 24.01 23.14 -11.94
N GLY A 182 23.44 22.60 -10.87
CA GLY A 182 23.27 21.15 -10.72
C GLY A 182 24.58 20.36 -10.70
N GLY A 183 25.57 20.82 -9.93
CA GLY A 183 26.81 20.10 -9.74
C GLY A 183 27.98 20.52 -10.66
N LYS A 184 27.84 21.62 -11.35
CA LYS A 184 28.93 22.27 -12.12
C LYS A 184 29.61 23.43 -11.40
N GLY A 185 29.25 23.67 -10.14
CA GLY A 185 29.88 24.67 -9.31
C GLY A 185 31.13 24.20 -8.60
#